data_71f6a93a788c65ef7eb6509c837480a4
#
_entry.id   71f6a93a788c65ef7eb6509c837480a4
#
_cell.length_a   1.000
_cell.length_b   1.000
_cell.length_c   1.000
_cell.angle_alpha   90.00
_cell.angle_beta   90.00
_cell.angle_gamma   90.00
#
_symmetry.space_group_name_H-M   'P 1'
#
loop_
_entity.id
_entity.type
_entity.pdbx_description
1 polymer ?
#
loop_
_entity_poly.entity_id
_entity_poly.type
_entity_poly.pdbx_seq_one_letter_code
_entity_poly.pdbx_strand_id
1 'polypeptide(L)' 'MKFIVESIEDGIARLENDGNESVLAALSLLPVGAKEGDILNFEGEKYTFDAEATVERRKAVYKKFNRLFHKE' A
#
# COMPACT_ATOMS: atom_id res chain seq x y z
N MET A 1 -9.65 -5.60 7.62
CA MET A 1 -9.82 -4.35 6.83
C MET A 1 -8.53 -4.05 6.09
N LYS A 2 -8.65 -3.70 4.83
CA LYS A 2 -7.47 -3.42 4.00
C LYS A 2 -7.22 -1.93 3.86
N PHE A 3 -5.94 -1.58 3.86
CA PHE A 3 -5.49 -0.22 3.65
C PHE A 3 -4.40 -0.19 2.60
N ILE A 4 -4.32 0.89 1.86
CA ILE A 4 -3.17 1.17 1.00
C ILE A 4 -2.37 2.31 1.63
N VAL A 5 -1.05 2.21 1.57
CA VAL A 5 -0.18 3.27 2.04
C VAL A 5 -0.11 4.36 0.97
N GLU A 6 -0.72 5.50 1.22
CA GLU A 6 -0.71 6.61 0.26
C GLU A 6 0.57 7.42 0.32
N SER A 7 1.05 7.71 1.51
CA SER A 7 2.25 8.51 1.68
C SER A 7 2.87 8.25 3.05
N ILE A 8 4.15 8.53 3.16
CA ILE A 8 4.87 8.45 4.42
C ILE A 8 5.71 9.72 4.54
N GLU A 9 5.48 10.48 5.61
CA GLU A 9 6.23 11.70 5.90
C GLU A 9 6.50 11.80 7.39
N ASP A 10 7.72 12.13 7.75
CA ASP A 10 8.10 12.40 9.14
C ASP A 10 7.68 11.30 10.11
N GLY A 11 7.82 10.03 9.69
CA GLY A 11 7.48 8.90 10.54
C GLY A 11 6.00 8.65 10.69
N ILE A 12 5.16 9.27 9.86
CA ILE A 12 3.72 9.08 9.86
C ILE A 12 3.27 8.62 8.49
N ALA A 13 2.49 7.56 8.46
CA ALA A 13 1.92 7.02 7.23
C ALA A 13 0.46 7.44 7.10
N ARG A 14 0.09 7.85 5.91
CA ARG A 14 -1.31 8.07 5.56
C ARG A 14 -1.82 6.83 4.87
N LEU A 15 -2.87 6.24 5.41
CA LEU A 15 -3.46 5.02 4.91
C LEU A 15 -4.88 5.31 4.44
N GLU A 16 -5.28 4.67 3.36
CA GLU A 16 -6.63 4.83 2.83
C GLU A 16 -7.28 3.45 2.71
N ASN A 17 -8.55 3.35 3.13
CA ASN A 17 -9.29 2.10 3.01
C ASN A 17 -10.18 2.10 1.77
N ASP A 18 -10.94 1.01 1.58
CA ASP A 18 -11.82 0.86 0.41
C ASP A 18 -12.95 1.88 0.35
N GLY A 19 -13.31 2.44 1.49
CA GLY A 19 -14.34 3.46 1.57
C GLY A 19 -13.82 4.88 1.37
N ASN A 20 -12.59 5.04 0.90
CA ASN A 20 -11.93 6.32 0.71
C ASN A 20 -11.75 7.11 2.00
N GLU A 21 -11.74 6.41 3.14
CA GLU A 21 -11.41 7.03 4.40
C GLU A 21 -9.91 6.98 4.63
N SER A 22 -9.36 8.10 5.08
CA SER A 22 -7.94 8.19 5.38
C SER A 22 -7.70 8.17 6.87
N VAL A 23 -6.67 7.45 7.29
CA VAL A 23 -6.22 7.45 8.68
C VAL A 23 -4.72 7.71 8.70
N LEU A 24 -4.25 8.28 9.79
CA LEU A 24 -2.83 8.48 10.03
C LEU A 24 -2.36 7.47 11.04
N ALA A 25 -1.24 6.84 10.78
CA ALA A 25 -0.66 5.86 11.69
C ALA A 25 0.84 6.12 11.80
N ALA A 26 1.37 5.96 13.01
CA ALA A 26 2.80 6.03 13.18
C ALA A 26 3.47 4.93 12.36
N LEU A 27 4.55 5.27 11.68
CA LEU A 27 5.28 4.30 10.87
C LEU A 27 5.71 3.09 11.68
N SER A 28 6.02 3.29 12.96
CA SER A 28 6.40 2.20 13.86
C SER A 28 5.30 1.15 14.07
N LEU A 29 4.05 1.47 13.76
CA LEU A 29 2.94 0.53 13.87
C LEU A 29 2.79 -0.34 12.62
N LEU A 30 3.45 0.04 11.53
CA LEU A 30 3.38 -0.69 10.28
C LEU A 30 4.44 -1.81 10.26
N PRO A 31 4.24 -2.83 9.40
CA PRO A 31 5.28 -3.85 9.24
C PRO A 31 6.59 -3.24 8.77
N VAL A 32 7.70 -3.82 9.19
CA VAL A 32 9.03 -3.35 8.77
C VAL A 32 9.14 -3.39 7.25
N GLY A 33 9.61 -2.31 6.67
CA GLY A 33 9.76 -2.22 5.22
C GLY A 33 8.52 -1.71 4.48
N ALA A 34 7.47 -1.34 5.20
CA ALA A 34 6.27 -0.78 4.57
C ALA A 34 6.62 0.52 3.84
N LYS A 35 6.08 0.68 2.65
CA LYS A 35 6.34 1.85 1.81
C LYS A 35 5.11 2.22 1.00
N GLU A 36 5.16 3.36 0.37
CA GLU A 36 4.06 3.84 -0.46
C GLU A 36 3.66 2.81 -1.50
N GLY A 37 2.36 2.61 -1.64
CA GLY A 37 1.80 1.65 -2.58
C GLY A 37 1.58 0.27 -2.01
N ASP A 38 2.11 -0.02 -0.83
CA ASP A 38 1.90 -1.33 -0.21
C ASP A 38 0.47 -1.45 0.30
N ILE A 39 -0.04 -2.66 0.26
CA ILE A 39 -1.37 -2.98 0.77
C ILE A 39 -1.21 -3.73 2.08
N LEU A 40 -1.91 -3.25 3.08
CA LEU A 40 -1.83 -3.79 4.44
C LEU A 40 -3.18 -4.31 4.88
N ASN A 41 -3.15 -5.33 5.72
CA ASN A 41 -4.33 -5.80 6.44
C ASN A 41 -4.26 -5.30 7.87
N PHE A 42 -5.39 -4.87 8.41
CA PHE A 42 -5.49 -4.49 9.82
C PHE A 42 -6.42 -5.48 10.51
N GLU A 43 -5.86 -6.33 11.32
CA GLU A 43 -6.60 -7.34 12.08
C GLU A 43 -5.97 -7.49 13.46
N GLY A 44 -6.81 -7.65 14.48
CA GLY A 44 -6.32 -7.80 15.85
C GLY A 44 -5.44 -6.64 16.30
N GLU A 45 -5.78 -5.44 15.86
CA GLU A 45 -5.03 -4.22 16.16
C GLU A 45 -3.60 -4.21 15.63
N LYS A 46 -3.33 -5.02 14.61
CA LYS A 46 -2.02 -5.06 13.98
C LYS A 46 -2.14 -4.87 12.47
N TYR A 47 -1.16 -4.18 11.91
CA TYR A 47 -1.00 -4.07 10.47
C TYR A 47 -0.04 -5.14 9.99
N THR A 48 -0.43 -5.85 8.95
CA THR A 48 0.43 -6.85 8.30
C THR A 48 0.38 -6.64 6.80
N PHE A 49 1.41 -7.12 6.10
CA PHE A 49 1.40 -7.02 4.64
C PHE A 49 0.35 -7.95 4.04
N ASP A 50 -0.37 -7.43 3.05
CA ASP A 50 -1.14 -8.27 2.16
C ASP A 50 -0.26 -8.48 0.93
N ALA A 51 0.61 -9.46 1.01
CA ALA A 51 1.60 -9.69 -0.04
C ALA A 51 0.97 -9.96 -1.40
N GLU A 52 -0.12 -10.71 -1.41
CA GLU A 52 -0.80 -11.05 -2.66
C GLU A 52 -1.39 -9.82 -3.34
N ALA A 53 -2.11 -8.99 -2.60
CA ALA A 53 -2.71 -7.78 -3.14
C ALA A 53 -1.64 -6.78 -3.60
N THR A 54 -0.55 -6.66 -2.86
CA THR A 54 0.56 -5.78 -3.22
C THR A 54 1.20 -6.23 -4.52
N VAL A 55 1.43 -7.52 -4.68
CA VAL A 55 2.01 -8.08 -5.91
C VAL A 55 1.09 -7.82 -7.10
N GLU A 56 -0.20 -8.05 -6.94
CA GLU A 56 -1.17 -7.81 -8.01
C GLU A 56 -1.18 -6.35 -8.44
N ARG A 57 -1.13 -5.43 -7.49
CA ARG A 57 -1.10 -4.01 -7.78
C ARG A 57 0.16 -3.63 -8.54
N ARG A 58 1.31 -4.15 -8.12
CA ARG A 58 2.58 -3.90 -8.82
C ARG A 58 2.56 -4.45 -10.24
N LYS A 59 1.99 -5.61 -10.43
CA LYS A 59 1.84 -6.21 -11.76
C LYS A 59 0.98 -5.34 -12.68
N ALA A 60 -0.12 -4.81 -12.16
CA ALA A 60 -1.00 -3.95 -12.94
C ALA A 60 -0.30 -2.67 -13.37
N VAL A 61 0.45 -2.05 -12.48
CA VAL A 61 1.23 -0.84 -12.80
C VAL A 61 2.32 -1.17 -13.80
N TYR A 62 3.02 -2.29 -13.62
CA TYR A 62 4.08 -2.70 -14.53
C TYR A 62 3.53 -2.96 -15.93
N LYS A 63 2.39 -3.59 -16.06
CA LYS A 63 1.77 -3.83 -17.35
C LYS A 63 1.43 -2.52 -18.08
N LYS A 64 0.90 -1.56 -17.37
CA LYS A 64 0.64 -0.24 -17.94
C LYS A 64 1.91 0.43 -18.44
N PHE A 65 2.93 0.39 -17.61
CA PHE A 65 4.22 0.96 -17.93
C PHE A 65 4.81 0.31 -19.17
N ASN A 66 4.80 -1.01 -19.21
CA ASN A 66 5.30 -1.79 -20.33
C ASN A 66 4.59 -1.45 -21.63
N ARG A 67 3.27 -1.30 -21.56
CA ARG A 67 2.48 -0.96 -22.73
C ARG A 67 2.89 0.38 -23.33
N LEU A 68 3.28 1.34 -22.48
CA LEU A 68 3.72 2.64 -22.94
C LEU A 68 5.08 2.60 -23.61
N PHE A 69 5.97 1.73 -23.15
CA PHE A 69 7.35 1.69 -23.62
C PHE A 69 7.62 0.59 -24.63
N HIS A 70 6.79 -0.42 -24.69
CA HIS A 70 6.91 -1.52 -25.64
C HIS A 70 5.74 -1.52 -26.61
N LYS A 71 5.44 -0.38 -27.08
CA LYS A 71 4.37 -0.19 -28.03
C LYS A 71 4.79 -0.72 -29.39
N GLU A 72 4.07 -1.66 -29.85
CA GLU A 72 4.30 -2.25 -31.15
C GLU A 72 3.14 -1.96 -32.05
#